data_0e2b6f0ad10fcbc950a8ee2933524a63
#
_entry.id   0e2b6f0ad10fcbc950a8ee2933524a63
#
_cell.length_a   1.000
_cell.length_b   1.000
_cell.length_c   1.000
_cell.angle_alpha   90.00
_cell.angle_beta   90.00
_cell.angle_gamma   90.00
#
_symmetry.space_group_name_H-M   'P 1'
#
loop_
_entity.id
_entity.type
_entity.pdbx_description
1 polymer ?
#
loop_
_entity_poly.entity_id
_entity_poly.type
_entity_poly.pdbx_seq_one_letter_code
_entity_poly.pdbx_strand_id
1 'polypeptide(L)'
;MKSWAEISGARLVENLRVVQSIVNVGGGAETLGVIKANAYGHDAAIVARVLVKAGVRWLGVADVEEGARVRAVVGDGIRLLVMGGLEEADCKAVLDYSLTPVVWTVEHVEMLERAAKEAGREVRVHLEIDTGMARQGVDLEGVAVVAERLAESKQMQCEGVMSHLVAAEVEGSAVTKRQEEKLAAAVQVVVNKGATLQWLHLAATSAVDEGSTLGFMQQLAAGVGARVMVRPGIALYGYCMPLSVGDKGDDGREGAVTSRLKPVLTWKTRVVGIREIRVGETVGYGATFIAKSLRRLALLPVGYWDGFRRAGSSGVGDGWVMIAGRRAAVVGRVSMNLTVVDVTDMEGVVGVGDEVVLIGEGVTADDHAQWSETISYEILCGIRAKFVEKEC
;
A
#
# COMPACT_ATOMS: atom_id res chain seq x y z
N MET A 1 27.42 3.22 3.34
CA MET A 1 26.03 2.93 2.97
C MET A 1 25.61 4.03 2.03
N LYS A 2 25.06 3.68 0.85
CA LYS A 2 24.72 4.65 -0.20
C LYS A 2 23.45 5.45 0.13
N SER A 3 22.38 4.75 0.52
CA SER A 3 21.14 5.32 1.05
C SER A 3 20.49 4.34 2.03
N TRP A 4 19.62 4.86 2.89
CA TRP A 4 18.84 4.05 3.82
C TRP A 4 17.46 4.67 4.04
N ALA A 5 16.51 3.82 4.40
CA ALA A 5 15.16 4.22 4.78
C ALA A 5 14.91 3.83 6.24
N GLU A 6 14.62 4.82 7.06
CA GLU A 6 14.24 4.65 8.47
C GLU A 6 12.73 4.43 8.55
N ILE A 7 12.32 3.32 9.18
CA ILE A 7 10.91 2.95 9.37
C ILE A 7 10.52 3.19 10.82
N SER A 8 9.62 4.13 11.06
CA SER A 8 9.13 4.47 12.40
C SER A 8 8.00 3.53 12.83
N GLY A 9 8.33 2.54 13.68
CA GLY A 9 7.33 1.66 14.29
C GLY A 9 6.29 2.42 15.11
N ALA A 10 6.68 3.50 15.80
CA ALA A 10 5.76 4.33 16.57
C ALA A 10 4.70 4.99 15.69
N ARG A 11 5.10 5.62 14.57
CA ARG A 11 4.15 6.23 13.62
C ARG A 11 3.23 5.19 12.96
N LEU A 12 3.76 4.01 12.64
CA LEU A 12 2.96 2.92 12.12
C LEU A 12 1.84 2.51 13.11
N VAL A 13 2.16 2.39 14.40
CA VAL A 13 1.18 2.09 15.45
C VAL A 13 0.19 3.24 15.65
N GLU A 14 0.65 4.50 15.59
CA GLU A 14 -0.25 5.66 15.65
C GLU A 14 -1.24 5.66 14.50
N ASN A 15 -0.78 5.43 13.25
CA ASN A 15 -1.66 5.35 12.08
C ASN A 15 -2.65 4.18 12.18
N LEU A 16 -2.20 3.02 12.67
CA LEU A 16 -3.10 1.90 12.95
C LEU A 16 -4.20 2.29 13.94
N ARG A 17 -3.86 2.98 15.02
CA ARG A 17 -4.83 3.45 16.02
C ARG A 17 -5.80 4.49 15.45
N VAL A 18 -5.32 5.36 14.55
CA VAL A 18 -6.20 6.31 13.84
C VAL A 18 -7.25 5.56 13.03
N VAL A 19 -6.85 4.59 12.21
CA VAL A 19 -7.77 3.75 11.45
C VAL A 19 -8.74 3.01 12.39
N GLN A 20 -8.23 2.35 13.42
CA GLN A 20 -9.05 1.61 14.40
C GLN A 20 -10.05 2.50 15.13
N SER A 21 -9.72 3.76 15.41
CA SER A 21 -10.63 4.71 16.05
C SER A 21 -11.87 5.02 15.23
N ILE A 22 -11.75 4.93 13.89
CA ILE A 22 -12.87 5.13 12.95
C ILE A 22 -13.69 3.86 12.80
N VAL A 23 -13.04 2.73 12.58
CA VAL A 23 -13.74 1.48 12.24
C VAL A 23 -14.35 0.76 13.43
N ASN A 24 -13.96 1.12 14.65
CA ASN A 24 -14.54 0.56 15.89
C ASN A 24 -15.85 1.22 16.31
N VAL A 25 -16.28 2.27 15.64
CA VAL A 25 -17.58 2.91 15.88
C VAL A 25 -18.71 2.02 15.32
N GLY A 26 -19.78 1.83 16.09
CA GLY A 26 -20.98 1.13 15.61
C GLY A 26 -20.93 -0.39 15.52
N GLY A 27 -20.03 -1.06 16.26
CA GLY A 27 -19.98 -2.53 16.33
C GLY A 27 -18.62 -3.15 16.03
N GLY A 28 -17.67 -2.30 15.69
CA GLY A 28 -16.29 -2.71 15.43
C GLY A 28 -16.08 -3.43 14.09
N ALA A 29 -14.89 -3.26 13.52
CA ALA A 29 -14.45 -4.05 12.39
C ALA A 29 -13.03 -4.61 12.65
N GLU A 30 -12.79 -5.83 12.19
CA GLU A 30 -11.43 -6.39 12.20
C GLU A 30 -10.54 -5.63 11.24
N THR A 31 -9.32 -5.34 11.67
CA THR A 31 -8.33 -4.67 10.82
C THR A 31 -7.36 -5.68 10.23
N LEU A 32 -7.40 -5.86 8.92
CA LEU A 32 -6.40 -6.57 8.15
C LEU A 32 -5.36 -5.58 7.65
N GLY A 33 -4.15 -5.63 8.21
CA GLY A 33 -3.05 -4.77 7.78
C GLY A 33 -2.50 -5.22 6.43
N VAL A 34 -2.64 -4.41 5.38
CA VAL A 34 -2.13 -4.76 4.05
C VAL A 34 -0.66 -4.41 3.94
N ILE A 35 0.17 -5.46 3.75
CA ILE A 35 1.64 -5.37 3.72
C ILE A 35 2.25 -5.89 2.41
N LYS A 36 1.45 -5.98 1.35
CA LYS A 36 1.90 -6.39 0.01
C LYS A 36 2.94 -5.43 -0.57
N ALA A 37 3.64 -5.88 -1.61
CA ALA A 37 4.72 -5.12 -2.27
C ALA A 37 5.80 -4.68 -1.27
N ASN A 38 6.29 -5.67 -0.47
CA ASN A 38 7.25 -5.42 0.61
C ASN A 38 6.77 -4.33 1.58
N ALA A 39 5.50 -4.41 2.02
CA ALA A 39 4.83 -3.40 2.87
C ALA A 39 4.86 -2.00 2.22
N TYR A 40 4.43 -1.89 0.96
CA TYR A 40 4.47 -0.62 0.20
C TYR A 40 5.87 0.02 0.23
N GLY A 41 6.91 -0.82 0.10
CA GLY A 41 8.29 -0.36 0.15
C GLY A 41 8.82 0.02 1.54
N HIS A 42 8.23 -0.51 2.63
CA HIS A 42 8.62 -0.21 4.01
C HIS A 42 9.28 -1.39 4.74
N ASP A 43 9.67 -2.45 4.04
CA ASP A 43 10.14 -3.72 4.59
C ASP A 43 9.04 -4.51 5.33
N ALA A 44 8.51 -5.52 4.65
CA ALA A 44 7.40 -6.33 5.17
C ALA A 44 7.75 -7.04 6.50
N ALA A 45 9.01 -7.38 6.73
CA ALA A 45 9.42 -8.03 7.97
C ALA A 45 9.39 -7.06 9.16
N ILE A 46 9.83 -5.81 8.98
CA ILE A 46 9.74 -4.77 10.02
C ILE A 46 8.27 -4.47 10.30
N VAL A 47 7.49 -4.16 9.26
CA VAL A 47 6.09 -3.76 9.39
C VAL A 47 5.24 -4.86 10.00
N ALA A 48 5.40 -6.13 9.57
CA ALA A 48 4.66 -7.26 10.11
C ALA A 48 4.89 -7.43 11.63
N ARG A 49 6.16 -7.40 12.07
CA ARG A 49 6.48 -7.49 13.51
C ARG A 49 5.82 -6.38 14.32
N VAL A 50 5.88 -5.14 13.83
CA VAL A 50 5.30 -3.99 14.54
C VAL A 50 3.78 -4.10 14.62
N LEU A 51 3.11 -4.44 13.51
CA LEU A 51 1.64 -4.58 13.48
C LEU A 51 1.15 -5.73 14.38
N VAL A 52 1.83 -6.87 14.34
CA VAL A 52 1.50 -8.02 15.19
C VAL A 52 1.69 -7.69 16.69
N LYS A 53 2.79 -7.01 17.02
CA LYS A 53 3.03 -6.52 18.39
C LYS A 53 1.96 -5.51 18.83
N ALA A 54 1.42 -4.73 17.89
CA ALA A 54 0.32 -3.79 18.14
C ALA A 54 -1.08 -4.47 18.21
N GLY A 55 -1.16 -5.80 18.04
CA GLY A 55 -2.38 -6.60 18.21
C GLY A 55 -3.13 -6.92 16.92
N VAL A 56 -2.57 -6.62 15.74
CA VAL A 56 -3.15 -7.02 14.46
C VAL A 56 -3.10 -8.54 14.32
N ARG A 57 -4.24 -9.14 13.94
CA ARG A 57 -4.41 -10.59 13.79
C ARG A 57 -4.41 -11.06 12.34
N TRP A 58 -4.62 -10.15 11.41
CA TRP A 58 -4.69 -10.41 9.98
C TRP A 58 -3.74 -9.52 9.20
N LEU A 59 -2.94 -10.13 8.32
CA LEU A 59 -2.11 -9.40 7.38
C LEU A 59 -2.47 -9.81 5.93
N GLY A 60 -2.44 -8.86 5.01
CA GLY A 60 -2.72 -9.07 3.60
C GLY A 60 -1.46 -8.93 2.74
N VAL A 61 -1.19 -9.94 1.93
CA VAL A 61 -0.05 -10.01 1.00
C VAL A 61 -0.53 -10.13 -0.45
N ALA A 62 0.34 -9.88 -1.43
CA ALA A 62 -0.03 -9.97 -2.82
C ALA A 62 -0.11 -11.44 -3.29
N ASP A 63 0.89 -12.22 -2.97
CA ASP A 63 1.09 -13.57 -3.47
C ASP A 63 1.56 -14.55 -2.39
N VAL A 64 1.65 -15.81 -2.77
CA VAL A 64 2.03 -16.91 -1.87
C VAL A 64 3.49 -16.79 -1.42
N GLU A 65 4.37 -16.29 -2.26
CA GLU A 65 5.79 -16.10 -1.92
C GLU A 65 5.97 -15.01 -0.85
N GLU A 66 5.27 -13.88 -0.97
CA GLU A 66 5.21 -12.87 0.10
C GLU A 66 4.63 -13.48 1.39
N GLY A 67 3.56 -14.26 1.27
CA GLY A 67 2.93 -14.95 2.39
C GLY A 67 3.89 -15.88 3.13
N ALA A 68 4.68 -16.66 2.41
CA ALA A 68 5.69 -17.56 2.97
C ALA A 68 6.79 -16.77 3.72
N ARG A 69 7.30 -15.69 3.11
CA ARG A 69 8.29 -14.80 3.77
C ARG A 69 7.75 -14.16 5.04
N VAL A 70 6.51 -13.66 5.00
CA VAL A 70 5.86 -13.05 6.18
C VAL A 70 5.61 -14.11 7.26
N ARG A 71 5.16 -15.31 6.90
CA ARG A 71 4.96 -16.43 7.85
C ARG A 71 6.21 -16.73 8.65
N ALA A 72 7.38 -16.74 8.01
CA ALA A 72 8.66 -16.97 8.69
C ALA A 72 9.00 -15.88 9.74
N VAL A 73 8.40 -14.69 9.60
CA VAL A 73 8.59 -13.57 10.53
C VAL A 73 7.60 -13.56 11.68
N VAL A 74 6.31 -13.86 11.39
CA VAL A 74 5.22 -13.68 12.36
C VAL A 74 4.77 -14.96 13.05
N GLY A 75 5.23 -16.13 12.60
CA GLY A 75 4.81 -17.43 13.13
C GLY A 75 3.34 -17.77 12.81
N ASP A 76 2.84 -18.87 13.39
CA ASP A 76 1.54 -19.47 13.02
C ASP A 76 0.31 -18.79 13.63
N GLY A 77 0.49 -17.90 14.59
CA GLY A 77 -0.62 -17.24 15.31
C GLY A 77 -1.34 -16.14 14.52
N ILE A 78 -0.83 -15.76 13.34
CA ILE A 78 -1.35 -14.66 12.51
C ILE A 78 -1.97 -15.22 11.24
N ARG A 79 -3.15 -14.71 10.89
CA ARG A 79 -3.83 -15.03 9.63
C ARG A 79 -3.23 -14.23 8.48
N LEU A 80 -2.91 -14.92 7.39
CA LEU A 80 -2.33 -14.30 6.20
C LEU A 80 -3.28 -14.49 5.01
N LEU A 81 -3.87 -13.38 4.53
CA LEU A 81 -4.72 -13.36 3.34
C LEU A 81 -3.85 -13.11 2.11
N VAL A 82 -3.84 -14.05 1.17
CA VAL A 82 -3.23 -13.89 -0.16
C VAL A 82 -4.29 -13.30 -1.09
N MET A 83 -4.07 -12.05 -1.53
CA MET A 83 -5.09 -11.26 -2.24
C MET A 83 -4.94 -11.30 -3.77
N GLY A 84 -3.85 -11.84 -4.29
CA GLY A 84 -3.66 -12.05 -5.72
C GLY A 84 -4.16 -13.40 -6.19
N GLY A 85 -3.99 -13.66 -7.49
CA GLY A 85 -4.34 -14.95 -8.09
C GLY A 85 -3.48 -16.10 -7.59
N LEU A 86 -3.95 -17.30 -7.87
CA LEU A 86 -3.26 -18.56 -7.55
C LEU A 86 -2.94 -19.33 -8.82
N GLU A 87 -1.77 -19.93 -8.83
CA GLU A 87 -1.38 -20.95 -9.80
C GLU A 87 -1.36 -22.33 -9.13
N GLU A 88 -1.37 -23.40 -9.92
CA GLU A 88 -1.35 -24.75 -9.36
C GLU A 88 -0.08 -25.02 -8.52
N ALA A 89 1.04 -24.42 -8.91
CA ALA A 89 2.30 -24.49 -8.17
C ALA A 89 2.23 -23.87 -6.76
N ASP A 90 1.32 -22.93 -6.54
CA ASP A 90 1.13 -22.24 -5.28
C ASP A 90 0.40 -23.09 -4.24
N CYS A 91 -0.45 -24.04 -4.68
CA CYS A 91 -1.38 -24.73 -3.80
C CYS A 91 -0.69 -25.47 -2.65
N LYS A 92 0.47 -26.11 -2.93
CA LYS A 92 1.25 -26.75 -1.87
C LYS A 92 1.74 -25.76 -0.83
N ALA A 93 2.24 -24.61 -1.24
CA ALA A 93 2.75 -23.58 -0.34
C ALA A 93 1.62 -22.93 0.47
N VAL A 94 0.41 -22.75 -0.10
CA VAL A 94 -0.78 -22.32 0.65
C VAL A 94 -1.01 -23.23 1.87
N LEU A 95 -0.89 -24.54 1.69
CA LEU A 95 -1.04 -25.52 2.78
C LEU A 95 0.14 -25.46 3.75
N ASP A 96 1.36 -25.54 3.24
CA ASP A 96 2.58 -25.62 4.06
C ASP A 96 2.71 -24.40 4.99
N TYR A 97 2.37 -23.21 4.49
CA TYR A 97 2.45 -21.96 5.24
C TYR A 97 1.11 -21.54 5.89
N SER A 98 0.08 -22.39 5.82
CA SER A 98 -1.25 -22.11 6.39
C SER A 98 -1.79 -20.73 5.99
N LEU A 99 -1.75 -20.44 4.68
CA LEU A 99 -2.26 -19.20 4.10
C LEU A 99 -3.77 -19.28 3.86
N THR A 100 -4.41 -18.12 3.79
CA THR A 100 -5.83 -18.00 3.42
C THR A 100 -5.88 -17.33 2.04
N PRO A 101 -6.07 -18.09 0.95
CA PRO A 101 -6.11 -17.49 -0.38
C PRO A 101 -7.48 -16.88 -0.69
N VAL A 102 -7.45 -15.88 -1.56
CA VAL A 102 -8.62 -15.35 -2.24
C VAL A 102 -8.85 -16.17 -3.52
N VAL A 103 -10.09 -16.60 -3.74
CA VAL A 103 -10.49 -17.39 -4.92
C VAL A 103 -11.65 -16.70 -5.63
N TRP A 104 -11.81 -16.94 -6.96
CA TRP A 104 -12.90 -16.38 -7.76
C TRP A 104 -13.25 -17.19 -9.00
N THR A 105 -12.62 -18.35 -9.22
CA THR A 105 -12.97 -19.27 -10.29
C THR A 105 -13.15 -20.67 -9.76
N VAL A 106 -13.83 -21.52 -10.52
CA VAL A 106 -13.96 -22.96 -10.24
C VAL A 106 -12.59 -23.65 -10.27
N GLU A 107 -11.73 -23.25 -11.17
CA GLU A 107 -10.37 -23.78 -11.31
C GLU A 107 -9.54 -23.53 -10.04
N HIS A 108 -9.64 -22.34 -9.42
CA HIS A 108 -8.98 -22.07 -8.13
C HIS A 108 -9.45 -23.03 -7.04
N VAL A 109 -10.77 -23.29 -6.98
CA VAL A 109 -11.35 -24.21 -6.00
C VAL A 109 -10.85 -25.64 -6.24
N GLU A 110 -10.82 -26.10 -7.49
CA GLU A 110 -10.41 -27.45 -7.85
C GLU A 110 -8.93 -27.71 -7.60
N MET A 111 -8.05 -26.74 -7.94
CA MET A 111 -6.62 -26.84 -7.66
C MET A 111 -6.35 -26.99 -6.15
N LEU A 112 -6.93 -26.09 -5.35
CA LEU A 112 -6.78 -26.10 -3.91
C LEU A 112 -7.38 -27.35 -3.27
N GLU A 113 -8.54 -27.82 -3.75
CA GLU A 113 -9.18 -29.03 -3.24
C GLU A 113 -8.32 -30.26 -3.49
N ARG A 114 -7.72 -30.41 -4.70
CA ARG A 114 -6.79 -31.51 -4.99
C ARG A 114 -5.62 -31.51 -4.01
N ALA A 115 -4.94 -30.39 -3.88
CA ALA A 115 -3.81 -30.25 -2.97
C ALA A 115 -4.20 -30.52 -1.50
N ALA A 116 -5.36 -30.00 -1.07
CA ALA A 116 -5.88 -30.20 0.28
C ALA A 116 -6.21 -31.67 0.58
N LYS A 117 -6.81 -32.39 -0.38
CA LYS A 117 -7.06 -33.83 -0.29
C LYS A 117 -5.77 -34.64 -0.17
N GLU A 118 -4.79 -34.35 -1.00
CA GLU A 118 -3.48 -35.01 -0.97
C GLU A 118 -2.76 -34.78 0.36
N ALA A 119 -2.85 -33.59 0.92
CA ALA A 119 -2.25 -33.25 2.20
C ALA A 119 -3.07 -33.68 3.43
N GLY A 120 -4.31 -34.15 3.26
CA GLY A 120 -5.24 -34.47 4.35
C GLY A 120 -5.59 -33.26 5.22
N ARG A 121 -5.67 -32.06 4.62
CA ARG A 121 -5.88 -30.76 5.32
C ARG A 121 -7.11 -30.05 4.78
N GLU A 122 -7.62 -29.10 5.57
CA GLU A 122 -8.65 -28.16 5.15
C GLU A 122 -8.03 -26.80 4.83
N VAL A 123 -8.63 -26.08 3.87
CA VAL A 123 -8.23 -24.72 3.47
C VAL A 123 -9.41 -23.76 3.67
N ARG A 124 -9.14 -22.66 4.36
CA ARG A 124 -10.08 -21.55 4.44
C ARG A 124 -9.80 -20.56 3.34
N VAL A 125 -10.85 -20.10 2.66
CA VAL A 125 -10.73 -19.19 1.53
C VAL A 125 -11.68 -18.00 1.68
N HIS A 126 -11.33 -16.89 1.03
CA HIS A 126 -12.25 -15.79 0.80
C HIS A 126 -12.62 -15.74 -0.68
N LEU A 127 -13.91 -15.58 -0.97
CA LEU A 127 -14.43 -15.42 -2.32
C LEU A 127 -14.41 -13.94 -2.70
N GLU A 128 -13.74 -13.59 -3.80
CA GLU A 128 -13.78 -12.22 -4.32
C GLU A 128 -14.84 -12.07 -5.41
N ILE A 129 -15.66 -11.04 -5.26
CA ILE A 129 -16.70 -10.68 -6.20
C ILE A 129 -16.26 -9.44 -6.98
N ASP A 130 -16.29 -9.50 -8.31
CA ASP A 130 -16.17 -8.31 -9.13
C ASP A 130 -17.48 -7.54 -9.17
N THR A 131 -17.57 -6.50 -8.40
CA THR A 131 -18.72 -5.62 -8.37
C THR A 131 -18.61 -4.45 -9.35
N GLY A 132 -17.48 -4.34 -10.07
CA GLY A 132 -17.29 -3.29 -11.08
C GLY A 132 -15.86 -2.74 -11.19
N MET A 133 -14.87 -3.37 -10.54
CA MET A 133 -13.46 -3.03 -10.70
C MET A 133 -12.88 -3.54 -12.04
N ALA A 134 -13.45 -4.64 -12.57
CA ALA A 134 -13.03 -5.31 -13.80
C ALA A 134 -11.53 -5.69 -13.81
N ARG A 135 -11.03 -6.18 -12.68
CA ARG A 135 -9.63 -6.55 -12.49
C ARG A 135 -9.46 -8.01 -12.09
N GLN A 136 -10.13 -8.43 -11.05
CA GLN A 136 -10.19 -9.81 -10.51
C GLN A 136 -11.52 -9.99 -9.78
N GLY A 137 -11.84 -11.24 -9.43
CA GLY A 137 -13.12 -11.57 -8.80
C GLY A 137 -14.09 -12.24 -9.78
N VAL A 138 -15.02 -13.03 -9.25
CA VAL A 138 -16.10 -13.61 -10.03
C VAL A 138 -17.18 -12.54 -10.28
N ASP A 139 -17.72 -12.48 -11.50
CA ASP A 139 -18.87 -11.65 -11.82
C ASP A 139 -20.17 -12.17 -11.19
N LEU A 140 -21.22 -11.35 -11.21
CA LEU A 140 -22.49 -11.72 -10.58
C LEU A 140 -23.16 -12.96 -11.21
N GLU A 141 -22.92 -13.23 -12.49
CA GLU A 141 -23.47 -14.39 -13.19
C GLU A 141 -22.80 -15.68 -12.76
N GLY A 142 -21.49 -15.63 -12.50
CA GLY A 142 -20.66 -16.77 -12.07
C GLY A 142 -20.71 -17.08 -10.58
N VAL A 143 -21.13 -16.12 -9.72
CA VAL A 143 -21.11 -16.28 -8.25
C VAL A 143 -21.77 -17.59 -7.81
N ALA A 144 -22.94 -17.91 -8.37
CA ALA A 144 -23.70 -19.11 -7.97
C ALA A 144 -22.93 -20.40 -8.23
N VAL A 145 -22.20 -20.47 -9.36
CA VAL A 145 -21.45 -21.66 -9.76
C VAL A 145 -20.23 -21.85 -8.86
N VAL A 146 -19.45 -20.77 -8.60
CA VAL A 146 -18.29 -20.85 -7.73
C VAL A 146 -18.67 -21.13 -6.28
N ALA A 147 -19.75 -20.51 -5.78
CA ALA A 147 -20.26 -20.73 -4.43
C ALA A 147 -20.75 -22.17 -4.22
N GLU A 148 -21.46 -22.73 -5.22
CA GLU A 148 -21.91 -24.12 -5.19
C GLU A 148 -20.72 -25.08 -5.17
N ARG A 149 -19.71 -24.84 -6.01
CA ARG A 149 -18.51 -25.66 -6.06
C ARG A 149 -17.71 -25.61 -4.74
N LEU A 150 -17.66 -24.44 -4.09
CA LEU A 150 -17.09 -24.28 -2.74
C LEU A 150 -17.90 -25.09 -1.69
N ALA A 151 -19.23 -25.03 -1.74
CA ALA A 151 -20.10 -25.73 -0.80
C ALA A 151 -20.05 -27.24 -0.92
N GLU A 152 -19.80 -27.80 -2.11
CA GLU A 152 -19.62 -29.23 -2.36
C GLU A 152 -18.32 -29.80 -1.82
N SER A 153 -17.29 -28.95 -1.66
CA SER A 153 -15.97 -29.38 -1.20
C SER A 153 -15.96 -29.65 0.31
N LYS A 154 -15.43 -30.79 0.68
CA LYS A 154 -15.21 -31.16 2.09
C LYS A 154 -13.89 -30.59 2.66
N GLN A 155 -12.99 -30.15 1.80
CA GLN A 155 -11.67 -29.63 2.15
C GLN A 155 -11.62 -28.09 2.15
N MET A 156 -12.67 -27.44 1.62
CA MET A 156 -12.69 -25.99 1.48
C MET A 156 -13.73 -25.38 2.39
N GLN A 157 -13.36 -24.32 3.08
CA GLN A 157 -14.28 -23.49 3.83
C GLN A 157 -14.28 -22.06 3.31
N CYS A 158 -15.37 -21.64 2.66
CA CYS A 158 -15.56 -20.23 2.34
C CYS A 158 -15.93 -19.46 3.62
N GLU A 159 -14.94 -18.82 4.25
CA GLU A 159 -15.15 -18.08 5.50
C GLU A 159 -15.34 -16.57 5.28
N GLY A 160 -15.06 -16.05 4.09
CA GLY A 160 -15.20 -14.63 3.80
C GLY A 160 -15.62 -14.34 2.37
N VAL A 161 -16.28 -13.18 2.21
CA VAL A 161 -16.59 -12.59 0.90
C VAL A 161 -16.01 -11.19 0.84
N MET A 162 -15.37 -10.86 -0.28
CA MET A 162 -14.76 -9.56 -0.50
C MET A 162 -15.06 -8.98 -1.88
N SER A 163 -14.91 -7.67 -1.97
CA SER A 163 -14.82 -6.93 -3.21
C SER A 163 -13.90 -5.72 -3.05
N HIS A 164 -13.71 -4.94 -4.10
CA HIS A 164 -12.89 -3.73 -4.07
C HIS A 164 -13.59 -2.58 -4.80
N LEU A 165 -13.57 -1.39 -4.18
CA LEU A 165 -14.21 -0.19 -4.71
C LEU A 165 -13.34 0.49 -5.77
N VAL A 166 -13.99 1.01 -6.81
CA VAL A 166 -13.33 1.72 -7.92
C VAL A 166 -13.06 3.18 -7.58
N ALA A 167 -14.00 3.82 -6.86
CA ALA A 167 -14.04 5.26 -6.61
C ALA A 167 -14.39 5.54 -5.15
N ALA A 168 -13.67 4.92 -4.24
CA ALA A 168 -13.90 5.04 -2.79
C ALA A 168 -13.50 6.42 -2.24
N GLU A 169 -12.68 7.17 -2.98
CA GLU A 169 -12.28 8.54 -2.68
C GLU A 169 -13.30 9.59 -3.14
N VAL A 170 -14.34 9.19 -3.89
CA VAL A 170 -15.37 10.10 -4.40
C VAL A 170 -16.59 10.09 -3.47
N GLU A 171 -16.78 11.19 -2.75
CA GLU A 171 -17.91 11.35 -1.82
C GLU A 171 -19.26 11.27 -2.56
N GLY A 172 -20.16 10.43 -2.05
CA GLY A 172 -21.48 10.24 -2.64
C GLY A 172 -21.49 9.50 -3.99
N SER A 173 -20.42 8.81 -4.35
CA SER A 173 -20.26 8.12 -5.63
C SER A 173 -21.43 7.16 -5.95
N ALA A 174 -22.09 7.39 -7.08
CA ALA A 174 -23.11 6.46 -7.59
C ALA A 174 -22.49 5.12 -8.02
N VAL A 175 -21.19 5.10 -8.38
CA VAL A 175 -20.47 3.86 -8.69
C VAL A 175 -20.29 3.02 -7.42
N THR A 176 -19.86 3.64 -6.34
CA THR A 176 -19.72 2.98 -5.02
C THR A 176 -21.04 2.36 -4.56
N LYS A 177 -22.16 3.10 -4.65
CA LYS A 177 -23.49 2.58 -4.28
C LYS A 177 -23.89 1.36 -5.12
N ARG A 178 -23.67 1.40 -6.43
CA ARG A 178 -23.93 0.24 -7.30
C ARG A 178 -23.05 -0.96 -6.95
N GLN A 179 -21.78 -0.73 -6.56
CA GLN A 179 -20.90 -1.81 -6.12
C GLN A 179 -21.39 -2.42 -4.79
N GLU A 180 -21.87 -1.61 -3.86
CA GLU A 180 -22.47 -2.06 -2.60
C GLU A 180 -23.71 -2.93 -2.84
N GLU A 181 -24.64 -2.48 -3.70
CA GLU A 181 -25.84 -3.25 -4.08
C GLU A 181 -25.49 -4.60 -4.71
N LYS A 182 -24.52 -4.62 -5.62
CA LYS A 182 -24.03 -5.85 -6.26
C LYS A 182 -23.40 -6.80 -5.24
N LEU A 183 -22.59 -6.27 -4.29
CA LEU A 183 -22.01 -7.08 -3.24
C LEU A 183 -23.09 -7.70 -2.35
N ALA A 184 -24.12 -6.94 -1.96
CA ALA A 184 -25.21 -7.46 -1.15
C ALA A 184 -25.95 -8.61 -1.85
N ALA A 185 -26.25 -8.46 -3.15
CA ALA A 185 -26.86 -9.51 -3.94
C ALA A 185 -25.99 -10.78 -4.02
N ALA A 186 -24.68 -10.61 -4.28
CA ALA A 186 -23.72 -11.71 -4.34
C ALA A 186 -23.58 -12.44 -3.00
N VAL A 187 -23.48 -11.72 -1.89
CA VAL A 187 -23.41 -12.29 -0.53
C VAL A 187 -24.64 -13.15 -0.26
N GLN A 188 -25.84 -12.70 -0.65
CA GLN A 188 -27.06 -13.49 -0.47
C GLN A 188 -27.02 -14.79 -1.27
N VAL A 189 -26.49 -14.76 -2.50
CA VAL A 189 -26.31 -15.98 -3.32
C VAL A 189 -25.35 -16.96 -2.62
N VAL A 190 -24.21 -16.48 -2.12
CA VAL A 190 -23.20 -17.29 -1.43
C VAL A 190 -23.76 -17.95 -0.17
N VAL A 191 -24.53 -17.21 0.63
CA VAL A 191 -25.19 -17.75 1.84
C VAL A 191 -26.28 -18.77 1.47
N ASN A 192 -27.07 -18.51 0.44
CA ASN A 192 -28.11 -19.44 -0.03
C ASN A 192 -27.53 -20.75 -0.59
N LYS A 193 -26.27 -20.76 -1.04
CA LYS A 193 -25.52 -21.97 -1.42
C LYS A 193 -24.91 -22.71 -0.22
N GLY A 194 -25.16 -22.26 1.02
CA GLY A 194 -24.80 -22.93 2.26
C GLY A 194 -23.50 -22.44 2.91
N ALA A 195 -22.87 -21.39 2.43
CA ALA A 195 -21.69 -20.83 3.08
C ALA A 195 -22.04 -20.19 4.44
N THR A 196 -21.23 -20.45 5.45
CA THR A 196 -21.27 -19.77 6.75
C THR A 196 -20.13 -18.76 6.81
N LEU A 197 -20.49 -17.51 6.55
CA LEU A 197 -19.50 -16.44 6.47
C LEU A 197 -19.11 -15.92 7.84
N GLN A 198 -17.81 -15.75 8.06
CA GLN A 198 -17.24 -15.07 9.23
C GLN A 198 -16.90 -13.61 8.91
N TRP A 199 -16.54 -13.33 7.65
CA TRP A 199 -15.98 -12.05 7.23
C TRP A 199 -16.64 -11.50 5.97
N LEU A 200 -16.99 -10.21 6.02
CA LEU A 200 -17.30 -9.42 4.84
C LEU A 200 -16.36 -8.23 4.77
N HIS A 201 -15.72 -8.00 3.61
CA HIS A 201 -14.79 -6.89 3.46
C HIS A 201 -14.84 -6.22 2.08
N LEU A 202 -15.08 -4.92 2.11
CA LEU A 202 -15.13 -4.02 0.95
C LEU A 202 -14.18 -2.84 1.13
N ALA A 203 -14.18 -2.25 2.33
CA ALA A 203 -13.46 -1.01 2.61
C ALA A 203 -11.93 -1.21 2.69
N ALA A 204 -11.22 -0.45 1.85
CA ALA A 204 -9.78 -0.20 1.94
C ALA A 204 -9.54 1.22 2.50
N THR A 205 -8.32 1.78 2.38
CA THR A 205 -7.96 3.08 2.97
C THR A 205 -8.97 4.19 2.64
N SER A 206 -9.23 4.46 1.34
CA SER A 206 -10.10 5.57 0.93
C SER A 206 -11.54 5.41 1.42
N ALA A 207 -12.08 4.19 1.42
CA ALA A 207 -13.41 3.92 1.95
C ALA A 207 -13.51 4.10 3.47
N VAL A 208 -12.42 3.84 4.21
CA VAL A 208 -12.35 4.14 5.66
C VAL A 208 -12.27 5.65 5.89
N ASP A 209 -11.54 6.36 5.04
CA ASP A 209 -11.37 7.81 5.12
C ASP A 209 -12.65 8.57 4.75
N GLU A 210 -13.36 8.11 3.72
CA GLU A 210 -14.66 8.64 3.29
C GLU A 210 -15.77 8.29 4.30
N GLY A 211 -15.83 7.04 4.76
CA GLY A 211 -16.63 6.57 5.90
C GLY A 211 -18.03 6.03 5.60
N SER A 212 -18.68 6.37 4.48
CA SER A 212 -20.09 5.98 4.20
C SER A 212 -20.28 4.47 4.05
N THR A 213 -19.34 3.78 3.40
CA THR A 213 -19.35 2.33 3.17
C THR A 213 -19.36 1.50 4.46
N LEU A 214 -18.82 2.01 5.57
CA LEU A 214 -18.75 1.26 6.83
C LEU A 214 -20.13 0.92 7.38
N GLY A 215 -21.08 1.86 7.36
CA GLY A 215 -22.45 1.65 7.82
C GLY A 215 -23.17 0.58 6.98
N PHE A 216 -23.02 0.64 5.65
CA PHE A 216 -23.54 -0.40 4.75
C PHE A 216 -22.97 -1.78 5.08
N MET A 217 -21.64 -1.89 5.25
CA MET A 217 -20.99 -3.16 5.55
C MET A 217 -21.42 -3.75 6.89
N GLN A 218 -21.62 -2.91 7.91
CA GLN A 218 -22.12 -3.36 9.23
C GLN A 218 -23.53 -3.95 9.12
N GLN A 219 -24.43 -3.29 8.40
CA GLN A 219 -25.78 -3.78 8.17
C GLN A 219 -25.80 -5.09 7.38
N LEU A 220 -25.03 -5.17 6.30
CA LEU A 220 -24.92 -6.38 5.48
C LEU A 220 -24.37 -7.55 6.29
N ALA A 221 -23.31 -7.33 7.06
CA ALA A 221 -22.68 -8.36 7.88
C ALA A 221 -23.63 -8.87 8.98
N ALA A 222 -24.35 -7.97 9.66
CA ALA A 222 -25.36 -8.34 10.66
C ALA A 222 -26.47 -9.19 10.06
N GLY A 223 -26.92 -8.89 8.83
CA GLY A 223 -27.97 -9.63 8.13
C GLY A 223 -27.60 -11.08 7.80
N VAL A 224 -26.31 -11.44 7.75
CA VAL A 224 -25.85 -12.80 7.46
C VAL A 224 -25.04 -13.44 8.60
N GLY A 225 -25.00 -12.80 9.78
CA GLY A 225 -24.26 -13.31 10.94
C GLY A 225 -22.73 -13.24 10.82
N ALA A 226 -22.20 -12.43 9.89
CA ALA A 226 -20.77 -12.21 9.69
C ALA A 226 -20.25 -10.98 10.46
N ARG A 227 -18.95 -10.76 10.43
CA ARG A 227 -18.27 -9.57 10.94
C ARG A 227 -17.64 -8.78 9.80
N VAL A 228 -17.52 -7.48 9.98
CA VAL A 228 -16.83 -6.61 9.01
C VAL A 228 -15.32 -6.71 9.21
N MET A 229 -14.60 -6.74 8.09
CA MET A 229 -13.16 -6.59 8.04
C MET A 229 -12.81 -5.40 7.14
N VAL A 230 -11.86 -4.56 7.54
CA VAL A 230 -11.31 -3.48 6.71
C VAL A 230 -9.87 -3.79 6.33
N ARG A 231 -9.44 -3.30 5.17
CA ARG A 231 -8.12 -3.57 4.58
C ARG A 231 -7.32 -2.28 4.37
N PRO A 232 -6.94 -1.56 5.46
CA PRO A 232 -6.08 -0.41 5.29
C PRO A 232 -4.71 -0.84 4.75
N GLY A 233 -4.28 -0.16 3.69
CA GLY A 233 -2.95 -0.28 3.14
C GLY A 233 -2.19 1.02 3.39
N ILE A 234 -2.26 1.93 2.43
CA ILE A 234 -1.43 3.15 2.43
C ILE A 234 -1.65 4.03 3.66
N ALA A 235 -2.82 4.01 4.30
CA ALA A 235 -3.07 4.74 5.55
C ALA A 235 -2.11 4.29 6.67
N LEU A 236 -1.78 3.02 6.76
CA LEU A 236 -0.83 2.52 7.75
C LEU A 236 0.55 3.17 7.59
N TYR A 237 0.92 3.53 6.36
CA TYR A 237 2.20 4.14 6.01
C TYR A 237 2.19 5.67 6.05
N GLY A 238 1.03 6.26 6.37
CA GLY A 238 0.91 7.70 6.63
C GLY A 238 0.45 8.53 5.44
N TYR A 239 -0.21 7.91 4.47
CA TYR A 239 -0.73 8.58 3.26
C TYR A 239 -2.18 8.17 2.98
N CYS A 240 -2.91 9.01 2.26
CA CYS A 240 -4.24 8.71 1.73
C CYS A 240 -4.46 9.51 0.44
N MET A 241 -5.27 8.99 -0.46
CA MET A 241 -5.72 9.77 -1.62
C MET A 241 -6.66 10.87 -1.14
N PRO A 242 -6.54 12.09 -1.67
CA PRO A 242 -7.50 13.16 -1.36
C PRO A 242 -8.93 12.74 -1.69
N LEU A 243 -9.88 13.13 -0.84
CA LEU A 243 -11.29 12.96 -1.16
C LEU A 243 -11.71 14.02 -2.19
N SER A 244 -12.62 13.64 -3.08
CA SER A 244 -13.22 14.53 -4.08
C SER A 244 -14.74 14.47 -4.02
N VAL A 245 -15.43 15.51 -4.53
CA VAL A 245 -16.88 15.56 -4.64
C VAL A 245 -17.28 15.53 -6.10
N GLY A 246 -18.13 14.55 -6.45
CA GLY A 246 -18.69 14.39 -7.80
C GLY A 246 -17.67 14.08 -8.89
N ASP A 247 -18.14 13.92 -10.11
CA ASP A 247 -17.33 13.48 -11.27
C ASP A 247 -16.30 14.52 -11.75
N LYS A 248 -16.35 15.75 -11.25
CA LYS A 248 -15.46 16.85 -11.67
C LYS A 248 -14.21 17.02 -10.79
N GLY A 249 -14.09 16.22 -9.72
CA GLY A 249 -12.93 16.25 -8.84
C GLY A 249 -12.79 17.55 -8.06
N ASP A 250 -13.92 18.22 -7.74
CA ASP A 250 -13.90 19.37 -6.82
C ASP A 250 -13.37 18.90 -5.47
N ASP A 251 -12.68 19.80 -4.74
CA ASP A 251 -12.13 19.50 -3.41
C ASP A 251 -13.22 18.96 -2.49
N GLY A 252 -13.03 17.71 -2.05
CA GLY A 252 -13.88 17.08 -1.06
C GLY A 252 -13.64 17.61 0.35
N ARG A 253 -14.45 17.16 1.30
CA ARG A 253 -14.18 17.40 2.70
C ARG A 253 -12.88 16.73 3.14
N GLU A 254 -12.31 17.19 4.23
CA GLU A 254 -11.19 16.50 4.87
C GLU A 254 -11.62 15.10 5.32
N GLY A 255 -10.83 14.10 4.97
CA GLY A 255 -11.12 12.71 5.30
C GLY A 255 -10.98 12.42 6.80
N ALA A 256 -11.62 11.37 7.27
CA ALA A 256 -11.66 11.01 8.69
C ALA A 256 -10.29 10.63 9.26
N VAL A 257 -9.36 10.15 8.42
CA VAL A 257 -8.02 9.71 8.83
C VAL A 257 -6.91 10.60 8.28
N THR A 258 -7.07 11.19 7.09
CA THR A 258 -6.01 11.85 6.32
C THR A 258 -5.20 12.85 7.13
N SER A 259 -5.84 13.80 7.81
CA SER A 259 -5.16 14.85 8.61
C SER A 259 -4.44 14.33 9.87
N ARG A 260 -4.71 13.10 10.25
CA ARG A 260 -4.18 12.46 11.46
C ARG A 260 -3.04 11.50 11.17
N LEU A 261 -2.84 11.16 9.90
CA LEU A 261 -1.80 10.22 9.47
C LEU A 261 -0.41 10.86 9.51
N LYS A 262 0.60 10.04 9.82
CA LYS A 262 1.99 10.46 9.87
C LYS A 262 2.84 9.57 8.96
N PRO A 263 3.59 10.13 7.99
CA PRO A 263 4.51 9.35 7.17
C PRO A 263 5.46 8.50 8.02
N VAL A 264 5.51 7.21 7.73
CA VAL A 264 6.28 6.20 8.50
C VAL A 264 7.73 6.15 8.06
N LEU A 265 7.98 6.36 6.76
CA LEU A 265 9.29 6.22 6.14
C LEU A 265 10.01 7.56 6.07
N THR A 266 11.32 7.55 6.39
CA THR A 266 12.24 8.63 6.06
C THR A 266 13.40 8.05 5.25
N TRP A 267 13.49 8.42 3.95
CA TRP A 267 14.56 7.98 3.07
C TRP A 267 15.68 9.00 3.01
N LYS A 268 16.92 8.54 3.23
CA LYS A 268 18.09 9.38 3.43
C LYS A 268 19.28 8.93 2.60
N THR A 269 20.19 9.88 2.37
CA THR A 269 21.53 9.64 1.81
C THR A 269 22.52 10.63 2.44
N ARG A 270 23.74 10.68 1.88
CA ARG A 270 24.77 11.65 2.30
C ARG A 270 25.38 12.33 1.10
N VAL A 271 25.84 13.57 1.30
CA VAL A 271 26.65 14.28 0.32
C VAL A 271 27.98 13.54 0.14
N VAL A 272 28.33 13.21 -1.09
CA VAL A 272 29.60 12.50 -1.43
C VAL A 272 30.61 13.39 -2.13
N GLY A 273 30.23 14.58 -2.55
CA GLY A 273 31.10 15.55 -3.18
C GLY A 273 30.49 16.93 -3.21
N ILE A 274 31.35 17.93 -3.17
CA ILE A 274 31.00 19.35 -3.36
C ILE A 274 31.85 19.86 -4.52
N ARG A 275 31.24 20.68 -5.39
CA ARG A 275 31.96 21.38 -6.45
C ARG A 275 31.35 22.74 -6.71
N GLU A 276 32.17 23.64 -7.20
CA GLU A 276 31.73 24.92 -7.73
C GLU A 276 31.67 24.87 -9.26
N ILE A 277 30.71 25.58 -9.83
CA ILE A 277 30.61 25.83 -11.27
C ILE A 277 30.44 27.32 -11.50
N ARG A 278 31.02 27.81 -12.62
CA ARG A 278 31.01 29.22 -13.01
C ARG A 278 29.88 29.54 -13.96
N VAL A 279 29.65 30.82 -14.19
CA VAL A 279 28.67 31.29 -15.17
C VAL A 279 28.95 30.65 -16.53
N GLY A 280 27.89 30.13 -17.18
CA GLY A 280 27.94 29.46 -18.47
C GLY A 280 28.26 27.97 -18.40
N GLU A 281 28.74 27.43 -17.27
CA GLU A 281 28.96 25.98 -17.11
C GLU A 281 27.63 25.24 -16.94
N THR A 282 27.60 23.99 -17.40
CA THR A 282 26.42 23.16 -17.48
C THR A 282 26.45 21.98 -16.51
N VAL A 283 25.29 21.43 -16.15
CA VAL A 283 25.16 20.27 -15.27
C VAL A 283 24.37 19.14 -15.93
N GLY A 284 24.94 17.94 -15.88
CA GLY A 284 24.28 16.68 -16.22
C GLY A 284 24.05 16.45 -17.73
N TYR A 285 23.33 15.39 -18.02
CA TYR A 285 23.04 14.97 -19.40
C TYR A 285 22.21 16.01 -20.18
N GLY A 286 22.64 16.27 -21.40
CA GLY A 286 21.95 17.20 -22.31
C GLY A 286 22.12 18.67 -21.94
N ALA A 287 23.03 18.99 -20.98
CA ALA A 287 23.33 20.36 -20.56
C ALA A 287 22.07 21.21 -20.30
N THR A 288 21.06 20.60 -19.69
CA THR A 288 19.73 21.24 -19.48
C THR A 288 19.76 22.35 -18.44
N PHE A 289 20.75 22.35 -17.56
CA PHE A 289 21.01 23.44 -16.62
C PHE A 289 22.25 24.21 -17.03
N ILE A 290 22.15 25.53 -17.08
CA ILE A 290 23.27 26.45 -17.34
C ILE A 290 23.36 27.43 -16.16
N ALA A 291 24.52 27.48 -15.54
CA ALA A 291 24.76 28.36 -14.40
C ALA A 291 24.71 29.84 -14.81
N LYS A 292 23.81 30.63 -14.18
CA LYS A 292 23.68 32.08 -14.40
C LYS A 292 24.53 32.91 -13.42
N SER A 293 25.06 32.28 -12.37
CA SER A 293 25.98 32.83 -11.38
C SER A 293 26.92 31.73 -10.91
N LEU A 294 27.92 32.06 -10.10
CA LEU A 294 28.70 31.05 -9.38
C LEU A 294 27.73 30.20 -8.55
N ARG A 295 27.84 28.88 -8.70
CA ARG A 295 27.00 27.91 -7.96
C ARG A 295 27.88 26.93 -7.21
N ARG A 296 27.44 26.56 -6.00
CA ARG A 296 28.00 25.50 -5.19
C ARG A 296 27.05 24.30 -5.20
N LEU A 297 27.50 23.17 -5.67
CA LEU A 297 26.68 21.99 -5.94
C LEU A 297 27.12 20.84 -5.06
N ALA A 298 26.13 20.10 -4.52
CA ALA A 298 26.37 18.84 -3.80
C ALA A 298 26.00 17.65 -4.70
N LEU A 299 26.84 16.61 -4.64
CA LEU A 299 26.64 15.34 -5.33
C LEU A 299 26.07 14.32 -4.35
N LEU A 300 24.96 13.70 -4.74
CA LEU A 300 24.27 12.64 -3.99
C LEU A 300 24.43 11.30 -4.72
N PRO A 301 24.80 10.20 -4.04
CA PRO A 301 25.01 8.89 -4.64
C PRO A 301 23.69 8.12 -4.82
N VAL A 302 22.63 8.78 -5.23
CA VAL A 302 21.27 8.26 -5.45
C VAL A 302 20.73 8.81 -6.76
N GLY A 303 20.05 7.96 -7.52
CA GLY A 303 19.40 8.33 -8.78
C GLY A 303 18.17 7.48 -9.06
N TYR A 304 17.75 7.42 -10.36
CA TYR A 304 16.49 6.75 -10.69
C TYR A 304 16.52 5.22 -10.49
N TRP A 305 17.67 4.57 -10.49
CA TRP A 305 17.80 3.17 -10.11
C TRP A 305 17.45 2.93 -8.64
N ASP A 306 17.75 3.91 -7.79
CA ASP A 306 17.52 3.81 -6.35
C ASP A 306 16.08 4.19 -5.97
N GLY A 307 15.29 4.73 -6.93
CA GLY A 307 13.92 5.18 -6.72
C GLY A 307 13.73 6.71 -6.78
N PHE A 308 14.81 7.50 -6.85
CA PHE A 308 14.71 8.94 -7.01
C PHE A 308 14.38 9.28 -8.47
N ARG A 309 13.10 9.55 -8.74
CA ARG A 309 12.56 9.62 -10.09
C ARG A 309 13.27 10.63 -10.98
N ARG A 310 13.50 10.25 -12.25
CA ARG A 310 14.11 11.14 -13.25
C ARG A 310 13.22 12.36 -13.56
N ALA A 311 11.94 12.26 -13.34
CA ALA A 311 10.98 13.37 -13.42
C ALA A 311 11.29 14.52 -12.45
N GLY A 312 11.96 14.27 -11.32
CA GLY A 312 12.45 15.31 -10.41
C GLY A 312 13.61 16.15 -10.95
N SER A 313 14.04 15.95 -12.22
CA SER A 313 15.07 16.77 -12.89
C SER A 313 14.63 18.22 -13.03
N SER A 314 15.60 19.17 -12.96
CA SER A 314 15.31 20.59 -13.17
C SER A 314 14.74 20.87 -14.56
N GLY A 315 13.71 21.74 -14.64
CA GLY A 315 12.98 22.03 -15.88
C GLY A 315 12.03 20.91 -16.32
N VAL A 316 11.77 19.92 -15.46
CA VAL A 316 10.74 18.88 -15.65
C VAL A 316 9.78 18.93 -14.47
N GLY A 317 10.10 18.36 -13.33
CA GLY A 317 9.32 18.42 -12.10
C GLY A 317 9.91 19.33 -11.02
N ASP A 318 11.10 19.90 -11.28
CA ASP A 318 11.80 20.81 -10.38
C ASP A 318 11.89 20.30 -8.91
N GLY A 319 12.30 19.04 -8.78
CA GLY A 319 12.41 18.36 -7.50
C GLY A 319 13.44 18.97 -6.57
N TRP A 320 13.32 18.66 -5.29
CA TRP A 320 14.25 19.11 -4.25
C TRP A 320 14.50 18.00 -3.23
N VAL A 321 15.50 18.21 -2.40
CA VAL A 321 15.80 17.41 -1.22
C VAL A 321 15.95 18.35 -0.01
N MET A 322 16.00 17.80 1.19
CA MET A 322 16.27 18.59 2.39
C MET A 322 17.68 18.33 2.91
N ILE A 323 18.45 19.37 3.11
CA ILE A 323 19.80 19.33 3.72
C ILE A 323 19.84 20.39 4.81
N ALA A 324 20.29 20.06 6.02
CA ALA A 324 20.37 20.97 7.16
C ALA A 324 19.06 21.75 7.37
N GLY A 325 17.89 21.12 7.18
CA GLY A 325 16.58 21.74 7.34
C GLY A 325 16.17 22.72 6.23
N ARG A 326 16.92 22.79 5.12
CA ARG A 326 16.66 23.68 3.98
C ARG A 326 16.42 22.89 2.70
N ARG A 327 15.61 23.43 1.79
CA ARG A 327 15.42 22.86 0.46
C ARG A 327 16.64 23.10 -0.42
N ALA A 328 17.16 22.04 -1.03
CA ALA A 328 18.20 22.07 -2.05
C ALA A 328 17.60 21.56 -3.37
N ALA A 329 17.49 22.44 -4.37
CA ALA A 329 16.87 22.13 -5.65
C ALA A 329 17.75 21.14 -6.44
N VAL A 330 17.11 20.18 -7.15
CA VAL A 330 17.80 19.32 -8.11
C VAL A 330 18.26 20.16 -9.29
N VAL A 331 19.52 19.95 -9.72
CA VAL A 331 20.15 20.71 -10.81
C VAL A 331 20.54 19.76 -11.93
N GLY A 332 20.10 20.07 -13.15
CA GLY A 332 20.26 19.21 -14.32
C GLY A 332 19.41 17.94 -14.24
N ARG A 333 19.77 16.94 -15.02
CA ARG A 333 19.03 15.67 -15.08
C ARG A 333 19.51 14.67 -14.03
N VAL A 334 18.55 14.08 -13.32
CA VAL A 334 18.82 12.94 -12.45
C VAL A 334 19.40 11.79 -13.27
N SER A 335 20.52 11.24 -12.83
CA SER A 335 21.22 10.12 -13.47
C SER A 335 20.79 8.78 -12.85
N MET A 336 21.31 7.67 -13.38
CA MET A 336 20.96 6.33 -12.88
C MET A 336 21.25 6.18 -11.37
N ASN A 337 22.40 6.64 -10.90
CA ASN A 337 22.87 6.47 -9.54
C ASN A 337 23.36 7.76 -8.86
N LEU A 338 23.17 8.91 -9.50
CA LEU A 338 23.66 10.19 -9.02
C LEU A 338 22.62 11.28 -9.24
N THR A 339 22.51 12.19 -8.28
CA THR A 339 21.72 13.41 -8.37
C THR A 339 22.59 14.58 -7.92
N VAL A 340 22.47 15.71 -8.60
CA VAL A 340 23.17 16.97 -8.23
C VAL A 340 22.12 17.92 -7.67
N VAL A 341 22.45 18.60 -6.58
CA VAL A 341 21.58 19.61 -5.95
C VAL A 341 22.34 20.89 -5.68
N ASP A 342 21.63 22.04 -5.74
CA ASP A 342 22.18 23.35 -5.48
C ASP A 342 22.22 23.63 -3.96
N VAL A 343 23.40 23.93 -3.46
CA VAL A 343 23.66 24.31 -2.06
C VAL A 343 24.37 25.65 -1.95
N THR A 344 24.23 26.51 -2.97
CA THR A 344 24.88 27.82 -3.04
C THR A 344 24.61 28.67 -1.80
N ASP A 345 23.35 28.75 -1.38
CA ASP A 345 22.93 29.56 -0.22
C ASP A 345 23.21 28.85 1.13
N MET A 346 23.93 27.72 1.12
CA MET A 346 24.26 26.89 2.27
C MET A 346 25.79 26.80 2.49
N GLU A 347 26.54 27.75 1.98
CA GLU A 347 27.98 27.79 2.15
C GLU A 347 28.38 27.84 3.64
N GLY A 348 29.38 27.06 4.01
CA GLY A 348 29.79 26.90 5.41
C GLY A 348 28.88 26.04 6.28
N VAL A 349 27.68 25.67 5.76
CA VAL A 349 26.71 24.85 6.47
C VAL A 349 26.69 23.39 5.93
N VAL A 350 26.89 23.23 4.61
CA VAL A 350 26.80 21.91 3.95
C VAL A 350 28.17 21.46 3.45
N GLY A 351 28.58 20.23 3.79
CA GLY A 351 29.82 19.59 3.41
C GLY A 351 29.65 18.12 3.01
N VAL A 352 30.76 17.49 2.60
CA VAL A 352 30.81 16.06 2.34
C VAL A 352 30.55 15.29 3.63
N GLY A 353 29.68 14.27 3.56
CA GLY A 353 29.26 13.45 4.70
C GLY A 353 27.93 13.88 5.33
N ASP A 354 27.47 15.09 5.07
CA ASP A 354 26.21 15.59 5.63
C ASP A 354 25.01 14.80 5.15
N GLU A 355 24.04 14.64 6.04
CA GLU A 355 22.82 13.89 5.80
C GLU A 355 21.86 14.68 4.91
N VAL A 356 21.25 13.97 3.99
CA VAL A 356 20.27 14.48 3.04
C VAL A 356 18.98 13.67 3.19
N VAL A 357 17.86 14.35 3.39
CA VAL A 357 16.53 13.72 3.36
C VAL A 357 16.00 13.76 1.94
N LEU A 358 15.76 12.59 1.39
CA LEU A 358 15.20 12.40 0.05
C LEU A 358 13.66 12.31 0.10
N ILE A 359 13.11 11.63 1.11
CA ILE A 359 11.69 11.61 1.48
C ILE A 359 11.60 11.69 3.01
N GLY A 360 10.80 12.60 3.53
CA GLY A 360 10.62 12.83 4.97
C GLY A 360 10.06 14.21 5.25
N GLU A 361 10.51 14.82 6.34
CA GLU A 361 10.10 16.17 6.69
C GLU A 361 10.58 17.19 5.66
N GLY A 362 9.66 18.02 5.13
CA GLY A 362 9.93 19.04 4.11
C GLY A 362 10.01 18.52 2.67
N VAL A 363 9.98 17.21 2.44
CA VAL A 363 9.91 16.59 1.12
C VAL A 363 9.22 15.23 1.25
N THR A 364 7.96 15.15 0.84
CA THR A 364 7.09 13.98 1.05
C THR A 364 7.06 13.06 -0.18
N ALA A 365 6.48 11.87 -0.04
CA ALA A 365 6.20 11.02 -1.20
C ALA A 365 5.14 11.63 -2.12
N ASP A 366 4.24 12.49 -1.60
CA ASP A 366 3.27 13.22 -2.41
C ASP A 366 3.94 14.32 -3.24
N ASP A 367 4.97 15.01 -2.71
CA ASP A 367 5.80 15.93 -3.51
C ASP A 367 6.46 15.19 -4.68
N HIS A 368 7.07 14.02 -4.43
CA HIS A 368 7.64 13.17 -5.50
C HIS A 368 6.60 12.69 -6.50
N ALA A 369 5.39 12.36 -6.03
CA ALA A 369 4.27 11.96 -6.87
C ALA A 369 3.84 13.11 -7.80
N GLN A 370 3.74 14.32 -7.26
CA GLN A 370 3.44 15.52 -8.04
C GLN A 370 4.49 15.77 -9.12
N TRP A 371 5.80 15.69 -8.82
CA TRP A 371 6.85 15.87 -9.83
C TRP A 371 6.81 14.83 -10.94
N SER A 372 6.29 13.65 -10.63
CA SER A 372 6.31 12.47 -11.50
C SER A 372 4.97 12.17 -12.14
N GLU A 373 3.96 13.01 -11.94
CA GLU A 373 2.58 12.82 -12.44
C GLU A 373 2.03 11.43 -12.08
N THR A 374 2.22 11.02 -10.82
CA THR A 374 1.81 9.71 -10.30
C THR A 374 1.24 9.84 -8.88
N ILE A 375 1.22 8.73 -8.11
CA ILE A 375 0.70 8.66 -6.75
C ILE A 375 1.81 8.23 -5.76
N SER A 376 1.67 8.62 -4.50
CA SER A 376 2.62 8.27 -3.43
C SER A 376 2.87 6.76 -3.29
N TYR A 377 1.89 5.93 -3.64
CA TYR A 377 2.03 4.46 -3.67
C TYR A 377 3.17 4.00 -4.58
N GLU A 378 3.23 4.52 -5.81
CA GLU A 378 4.27 4.16 -6.78
C GLU A 378 5.65 4.68 -6.35
N ILE A 379 5.69 5.87 -5.77
CA ILE A 379 6.93 6.44 -5.25
C ILE A 379 7.51 5.54 -4.16
N LEU A 380 6.71 5.20 -3.15
CA LEU A 380 7.13 4.42 -2.00
C LEU A 380 7.56 2.99 -2.38
N CYS A 381 6.77 2.32 -3.22
CA CYS A 381 7.09 0.98 -3.72
C CYS A 381 8.35 0.95 -4.59
N GLY A 382 8.77 2.08 -5.15
CA GLY A 382 9.95 2.21 -6.00
C GLY A 382 11.27 2.39 -5.25
N ILE A 383 11.26 2.59 -3.93
CA ILE A 383 12.46 2.87 -3.14
C ILE A 383 13.32 1.61 -3.00
N ARG A 384 14.60 1.75 -3.35
CA ARG A 384 15.63 0.71 -3.20
C ARG A 384 16.71 1.20 -2.26
N ALA A 385 16.52 0.94 -0.98
CA ALA A 385 17.42 1.35 0.07
C ALA A 385 17.64 0.21 1.08
N LYS A 386 18.59 0.36 1.98
CA LYS A 386 18.65 -0.48 3.17
C LYS A 386 17.61 0.01 4.16
N PHE A 387 16.65 -0.84 4.52
CA PHE A 387 15.65 -0.51 5.53
C PHE A 387 16.19 -0.73 6.94
N VAL A 388 15.86 0.20 7.82
CA VAL A 388 16.30 0.19 9.23
C VAL A 388 15.08 0.58 10.08
N GLU A 389 14.76 -0.26 11.06
CA GLU A 389 13.75 0.08 12.06
C GLU A 389 14.30 1.21 12.93
N LYS A 390 13.58 2.33 13.00
CA LYS A 390 13.94 3.44 13.86
C LYS A 390 13.51 3.11 15.28
N GLU A 391 14.48 2.97 16.18
CA GLU A 391 14.22 2.86 17.61
C GLU A 391 13.50 4.13 18.09
N CYS A 392 12.53 3.95 18.99
CA CYS A 392 11.72 5.03 19.60
C CYS A 392 12.53 5.85 20.57
#